data_b6269c51ed9ed337e85ec001911d5f22
#
_entry.id   b6269c51ed9ed337e85ec001911d5f22
#
_cell.length_a   1.000
_cell.length_b   1.000
_cell.length_c   1.000
_cell.angle_alpha   90.00
_cell.angle_beta   90.00
_cell.angle_gamma   90.00
#
_symmetry.space_group_name_H-M   'P 1'
#
loop_
_entity.id
_entity.type
_entity.pdbx_description
1 polymer ?
#
loop_
_entity_poly.entity_id
_entity_poly.type
_entity_poly.pdbx_seq_one_letter_code
_entity_poly.pdbx_strand_id
1 'polypeptide(L)'
;MNLYATILAGGSGTRFWPVSRVQVPKQFLVLQGTQSLLQATVQRITPLIPPERIYVVTAAHLQEQTVAQLPEVPAANILSEPVGRNTAAAVGLAAWHLMRVDPEALMVVLPADHAIADSAAFCASLQRPLWRLNMPICS
;
A
#
# COMPACT_ATOMS: atom_id res chain seq x y z
N MET A 1 -20.03 0.79 4.21
CA MET A 1 -18.86 0.24 3.43
C MET A 1 -17.63 1.07 3.74
N ASN A 2 -16.60 0.44 4.24
CA ASN A 2 -15.34 1.12 4.58
C ASN A 2 -14.29 0.88 3.50
N LEU A 3 -13.57 1.96 3.14
CA LEU A 3 -12.47 1.88 2.21
C LEU A 3 -11.16 1.59 2.96
N TYR A 4 -10.44 0.60 2.46
CA TYR A 4 -9.11 0.21 2.93
C TYR A 4 -8.11 0.24 1.78
N ALA A 5 -6.86 0.52 2.09
CA ALA A 5 -5.78 0.44 1.13
C ALA A 5 -4.84 -0.71 1.46
N THR A 6 -4.40 -1.41 0.44
CA THR A 6 -3.30 -2.38 0.53
C THR A 6 -2.16 -1.93 -0.36
N ILE A 7 -1.02 -1.64 0.24
CA ILE A 7 0.19 -1.21 -0.46
C ILE A 7 1.10 -2.42 -0.62
N LEU A 8 1.44 -2.73 -1.86
CA LEU A 8 2.35 -3.83 -2.20
C LEU A 8 3.79 -3.31 -2.18
N ALA A 9 4.51 -3.64 -1.12
CA ALA A 9 5.90 -3.25 -0.90
C ALA A 9 6.85 -4.46 -0.91
N GLY A 10 6.48 -5.52 -1.60
CA GLY A 10 7.30 -6.71 -1.80
C GLY A 10 8.05 -6.65 -3.13
N GLY A 11 9.19 -7.31 -3.20
CA GLY A 11 10.00 -7.43 -4.39
C GLY A 11 11.43 -6.91 -4.19
N SER A 12 12.37 -7.53 -4.88
CA SER A 12 13.81 -7.17 -4.80
C SER A 12 14.15 -5.84 -5.47
N GLY A 13 13.23 -5.28 -6.26
CA GLY A 13 13.32 -3.93 -6.83
C GLY A 13 14.61 -3.60 -7.58
N THR A 14 15.29 -4.58 -8.18
CA THR A 14 16.58 -4.40 -8.85
C THR A 14 16.52 -3.62 -10.16
N ARG A 15 15.34 -3.20 -10.60
CA ARG A 15 15.10 -2.50 -11.88
C ARG A 15 15.80 -1.13 -11.97
N PHE A 16 16.14 -0.52 -10.84
CA PHE A 16 16.88 0.76 -10.79
C PHE A 16 18.33 0.59 -10.37
N TRP A 17 18.89 -0.59 -10.60
CA TRP A 17 20.34 -0.75 -10.38
C TRP A 17 21.13 0.33 -11.15
N PRO A 18 22.17 0.99 -10.58
CA PRO A 18 22.79 0.71 -9.27
C PRO A 18 22.13 1.42 -8.07
N VAL A 19 21.05 2.18 -8.25
CA VAL A 19 20.39 2.96 -7.20
C VAL A 19 19.60 2.05 -6.25
N SER A 20 18.91 1.04 -6.79
CA SER A 20 18.26 0.01 -5.98
C SER A 20 19.07 -1.28 -5.94
N ARG A 21 19.24 -1.84 -4.75
CA ARG A 21 19.93 -3.10 -4.49
C ARG A 21 19.05 -3.98 -3.60
N VAL A 22 19.42 -5.26 -3.45
CA VAL A 22 18.70 -6.18 -2.55
C VAL A 22 18.63 -5.64 -1.11
N GLN A 23 19.68 -4.91 -0.68
CA GLN A 23 19.75 -4.30 0.65
C GLN A 23 18.97 -2.99 0.78
N VAL A 24 18.70 -2.30 -0.34
CA VAL A 24 17.91 -1.07 -0.39
C VAL A 24 16.88 -1.21 -1.52
N PRO A 25 15.75 -1.85 -1.25
CA PRO A 25 14.69 -2.04 -2.23
C PRO A 25 14.13 -0.70 -2.74
N LYS A 26 13.57 -0.74 -3.95
CA LYS A 26 13.05 0.45 -4.65
C LYS A 26 12.08 1.28 -3.80
N GLN A 27 11.20 0.64 -3.06
CA GLN A 27 10.19 1.33 -2.23
C GLN A 27 10.80 2.18 -1.11
N PHE A 28 12.04 1.92 -0.70
CA PHE A 28 12.77 2.71 0.29
C PHE A 28 13.66 3.80 -0.30
N LEU A 29 13.72 3.91 -1.63
CA LEU A 29 14.48 4.97 -2.28
C LEU A 29 13.81 6.33 -2.11
N VAL A 30 14.61 7.34 -1.83
CA VAL A 30 14.23 8.74 -1.85
C VAL A 30 14.58 9.31 -3.21
N LEU A 31 13.59 9.47 -4.08
CA LEU A 31 13.81 10.00 -5.43
C LEU A 31 13.68 11.52 -5.48
N GLN A 32 12.80 12.08 -4.64
CA GLN A 32 12.59 13.52 -4.50
C GLN A 32 12.28 13.88 -3.04
N GLY A 33 12.87 14.96 -2.55
CA GLY A 33 12.66 15.42 -1.18
C GLY A 33 13.33 14.53 -0.14
N THR A 34 12.63 14.28 0.98
CA THR A 34 13.15 13.55 2.15
C THR A 34 12.41 12.23 2.43
N GLN A 35 11.40 11.91 1.62
CA GLN A 35 10.54 10.75 1.83
C GLN A 35 10.87 9.63 0.85
N SER A 36 10.80 8.38 1.32
CA SER A 36 10.86 7.21 0.46
C SER A 36 9.59 7.10 -0.41
N LEU A 37 9.66 6.32 -1.49
CA LEU A 37 8.50 6.04 -2.34
C LEU A 37 7.34 5.43 -1.53
N LEU A 38 7.66 4.57 -0.57
CA LEU A 38 6.67 3.96 0.32
C LEU A 38 5.99 5.02 1.20
N GLN A 39 6.78 5.89 1.85
CA GLN A 39 6.25 6.98 2.67
C GLN A 39 5.39 7.94 1.85
N ALA A 40 5.84 8.31 0.65
CA ALA A 40 5.08 9.16 -0.26
C ALA A 40 3.76 8.52 -0.70
N THR A 41 3.73 7.20 -0.89
CA THR A 41 2.50 6.47 -1.23
C THR A 41 1.50 6.51 -0.09
N VAL A 42 1.92 6.24 1.15
CA VAL A 42 1.05 6.32 2.34
C VAL A 42 0.52 7.75 2.51
N GLN A 43 1.41 8.75 2.49
CA GLN A 43 1.03 10.14 2.68
C GLN A 43 0.03 10.63 1.62
N ARG A 44 0.16 10.17 0.38
CA ARG A 44 -0.74 10.52 -0.72
C ARG A 44 -2.18 10.08 -0.47
N ILE A 45 -2.39 8.92 0.14
CA ILE A 45 -3.73 8.35 0.35
C ILE A 45 -4.31 8.67 1.73
N THR A 46 -3.52 9.14 2.68
CA THR A 46 -3.96 9.46 4.05
C THR A 46 -5.14 10.45 4.09
N PRO A 47 -5.26 11.46 3.22
CA PRO A 47 -6.45 12.32 3.19
C PRO A 47 -7.76 11.59 2.85
N LEU A 48 -7.67 10.44 2.18
CA LEU A 48 -8.83 9.63 1.78
C LEU A 48 -9.04 8.42 2.68
N ILE A 49 -7.95 7.79 3.11
CA ILE A 49 -7.95 6.54 3.88
C ILE A 49 -7.05 6.74 5.10
N PRO A 50 -7.62 6.72 6.32
CA PRO A 50 -6.83 6.93 7.53
C PRO A 50 -5.80 5.81 7.74
N PRO A 51 -4.68 6.09 8.42
CA PRO A 51 -3.59 5.13 8.60
C PRO A 51 -4.01 3.77 9.19
N GLU A 52 -5.03 3.75 10.03
CA GLU A 52 -5.57 2.53 10.65
C GLU A 52 -6.23 1.58 9.62
N ARG A 53 -6.56 2.10 8.45
CA ARG A 53 -7.15 1.34 7.33
C ARG A 53 -6.17 1.11 6.18
N ILE A 54 -4.88 1.37 6.42
CA ILE A 54 -3.81 1.10 5.46
C ILE A 54 -3.10 -0.19 5.87
N TYR A 55 -3.05 -1.14 4.96
CA TYR A 55 -2.25 -2.36 5.07
C TYR A 55 -1.06 -2.29 4.13
N VAL A 56 0.05 -2.86 4.56
CA VAL A 56 1.27 -2.95 3.74
C VAL A 56 1.71 -4.41 3.70
N VAL A 57 1.89 -4.95 2.51
CA VAL A 57 2.42 -6.31 2.33
C VAL A 57 3.86 -6.20 1.86
N THR A 58 4.77 -6.77 2.62
CA THR A 58 6.21 -6.72 2.37
C THR A 58 6.85 -8.10 2.56
N ALA A 59 8.10 -8.24 2.15
CA ALA A 59 8.87 -9.46 2.43
C ALA A 59 9.23 -9.53 3.92
N ALA A 60 9.32 -10.76 4.46
CA ALA A 60 9.59 -10.98 5.88
C ALA A 60 10.86 -10.27 6.36
N HIS A 61 11.95 -10.28 5.56
CA HIS A 61 13.22 -9.64 5.90
C HIS A 61 13.17 -8.09 5.85
N LEU A 62 12.11 -7.51 5.29
CA LEU A 62 11.91 -6.05 5.19
C LEU A 62 10.88 -5.52 6.18
N GLN A 63 10.25 -6.38 6.98
CA GLN A 63 9.15 -6.00 7.86
C GLN A 63 9.57 -4.94 8.88
N GLU A 64 10.67 -5.13 9.58
CA GLU A 64 11.17 -4.18 10.58
C GLU A 64 11.47 -2.82 9.97
N GLN A 65 12.11 -2.81 8.80
CA GLN A 65 12.43 -1.58 8.08
C GLN A 65 11.17 -0.87 7.60
N THR A 66 10.16 -1.62 7.15
CA THR A 66 8.87 -1.07 6.75
C THR A 66 8.13 -0.44 7.93
N VAL A 67 8.10 -1.11 9.09
CA VAL A 67 7.53 -0.56 10.33
C VAL A 67 8.23 0.74 10.74
N ALA A 68 9.56 0.77 10.68
CA ALA A 68 10.34 1.97 11.02
C ALA A 68 10.07 3.15 10.08
N GLN A 69 9.80 2.88 8.80
CA GLN A 69 9.48 3.89 7.80
C GLN A 69 8.06 4.48 7.94
N LEU A 70 7.13 3.73 8.53
CA LEU A 70 5.70 4.05 8.59
C LEU A 70 5.20 4.06 10.05
N PRO A 71 5.68 4.97 10.90
CA PRO A 71 5.28 5.01 12.30
C PRO A 71 3.78 5.32 12.50
N GLU A 72 3.13 5.96 11.52
CA GLU A 72 1.71 6.28 11.52
C GLU A 72 0.79 5.09 11.19
N VAL A 73 1.31 4.07 10.52
CA VAL A 73 0.57 2.84 10.19
C VAL A 73 0.73 1.83 11.33
N PRO A 74 -0.37 1.24 11.86
CA PRO A 74 -0.26 0.23 12.89
C PRO A 74 0.66 -0.93 12.47
N ALA A 75 1.57 -1.35 13.33
CA ALA A 75 2.51 -2.44 13.03
C ALA A 75 1.77 -3.76 12.69
N ALA A 76 0.60 -3.99 13.28
CA ALA A 76 -0.25 -5.14 12.97
C ALA A 76 -0.80 -5.15 11.52
N ASN A 77 -0.83 -3.99 10.87
CA ASN A 77 -1.26 -3.84 9.48
C ASN A 77 -0.12 -4.04 8.48
N ILE A 78 1.11 -4.22 8.97
CA ILE A 78 2.26 -4.51 8.11
C ILE A 78 2.42 -6.03 8.07
N LEU A 79 1.93 -6.61 6.97
CA LEU A 79 1.89 -8.04 6.74
C LEU A 79 3.16 -8.50 6.04
N SER A 80 3.77 -9.56 6.53
CA SER A 80 4.95 -10.13 5.90
C SER A 80 4.62 -11.40 5.13
N GLU A 81 5.11 -11.48 3.90
CA GLU A 81 5.09 -12.71 3.13
C GLU A 81 6.29 -13.59 3.53
N PRO A 82 6.07 -14.84 3.94
CA PRO A 82 7.19 -15.75 4.24
C PRO A 82 8.02 -16.08 3.00
N VAL A 83 7.39 -16.14 1.84
CA VAL A 83 8.04 -16.32 0.53
C VAL A 83 7.33 -15.43 -0.47
N GLY A 84 8.05 -14.52 -1.13
CA GLY A 84 7.49 -13.66 -2.17
C GLY A 84 6.97 -14.50 -3.36
N ARG A 85 5.66 -14.57 -3.53
CA ARG A 85 4.99 -15.37 -4.56
C ARG A 85 4.05 -14.52 -5.43
N ASN A 86 4.57 -13.48 -6.04
CA ASN A 86 3.82 -12.61 -6.94
C ASN A 86 2.70 -11.79 -6.27
N THR A 87 2.16 -10.86 -7.03
CA THR A 87 1.11 -9.92 -6.62
C THR A 87 -0.16 -10.61 -6.12
N ALA A 88 -0.59 -11.70 -6.76
CA ALA A 88 -1.84 -12.39 -6.41
C ALA A 88 -1.81 -12.94 -4.97
N ALA A 89 -0.69 -13.53 -4.54
CA ALA A 89 -0.54 -14.04 -3.19
C ALA A 89 -0.55 -12.91 -2.14
N ALA A 90 0.12 -11.79 -2.44
CA ALA A 90 0.14 -10.61 -1.57
C ALA A 90 -1.26 -10.00 -1.40
N VAL A 91 -1.99 -9.83 -2.51
CA VAL A 91 -3.38 -9.35 -2.50
C VAL A 91 -4.29 -10.32 -1.73
N GLY A 92 -4.13 -11.63 -1.94
CA GLY A 92 -4.89 -12.65 -1.24
C GLY A 92 -4.65 -12.64 0.27
N LEU A 93 -3.40 -12.46 0.71
CA LEU A 93 -3.06 -12.34 2.11
C LEU A 93 -3.73 -11.13 2.77
N ALA A 94 -3.65 -9.96 2.13
CA ALA A 94 -4.29 -8.75 2.61
C ALA A 94 -5.82 -8.88 2.66
N ALA A 95 -6.42 -9.42 1.60
CA ALA A 95 -7.86 -9.66 1.53
C ALA A 95 -8.35 -10.61 2.64
N TRP A 96 -7.60 -11.69 2.90
CA TRP A 96 -7.93 -12.63 3.97
C TRP A 96 -7.90 -11.97 5.36
N HIS A 97 -6.87 -11.16 5.64
CA HIS A 97 -6.81 -10.37 6.88
C HIS A 97 -7.98 -9.40 6.98
N LEU A 98 -8.27 -8.69 5.90
CA LEU A 98 -9.30 -7.66 5.87
C LEU A 98 -10.71 -8.24 6.05
N MET A 99 -11.02 -9.38 5.44
CA MET A 99 -12.30 -10.08 5.62
C MET A 99 -12.59 -10.45 7.08
N ARG A 100 -11.57 -10.66 7.89
CA ARG A 100 -11.73 -10.94 9.32
C ARG A 100 -12.00 -9.70 10.15
N VAL A 101 -11.60 -8.54 9.67
CA VAL A 101 -11.78 -7.24 10.35
C VAL A 101 -13.08 -6.58 9.91
N ASP A 102 -13.33 -6.59 8.62
CA ASP A 102 -14.50 -5.95 8.01
C ASP A 102 -14.91 -6.72 6.74
N PRO A 103 -15.92 -7.61 6.81
CA PRO A 103 -16.36 -8.39 5.65
C PRO A 103 -16.94 -7.55 4.51
N GLU A 104 -17.41 -6.33 4.81
CA GLU A 104 -17.95 -5.39 3.83
C GLU A 104 -16.93 -4.37 3.33
N ALA A 105 -15.65 -4.61 3.62
CA ALA A 105 -14.58 -3.71 3.21
C ALA A 105 -14.41 -3.64 1.70
N LEU A 106 -14.19 -2.45 1.20
CA LEU A 106 -13.70 -2.21 -0.14
C LEU A 106 -12.18 -2.01 -0.08
N MET A 107 -11.44 -2.83 -0.79
CA MET A 107 -9.98 -2.79 -0.78
C MET A 107 -9.44 -2.20 -2.09
N VAL A 108 -8.64 -1.14 -1.98
CA VAL A 108 -7.85 -0.61 -3.08
C VAL A 108 -6.41 -1.12 -2.97
N VAL A 109 -5.85 -1.61 -4.07
CA VAL A 109 -4.48 -2.15 -4.11
C VAL A 109 -3.58 -1.17 -4.85
N LEU A 110 -2.49 -0.79 -4.22
CA LEU A 110 -1.54 0.20 -4.73
C LEU A 110 -0.11 -0.34 -4.69
N PRO A 111 0.70 -0.08 -5.72
CA PRO A 111 2.13 -0.36 -5.65
C PRO A 111 2.86 0.70 -4.82
N ALA A 112 3.91 0.28 -4.10
CA ALA A 112 4.72 1.17 -3.28
C ALA A 112 5.82 1.92 -4.05
N ASP A 113 5.99 1.62 -5.33
CA ASP A 113 7.15 2.03 -6.11
C ASP A 113 6.84 3.03 -7.24
N HIS A 114 5.64 3.63 -7.22
CA HIS A 114 5.25 4.61 -8.22
C HIS A 114 5.39 6.04 -7.68
N ALA A 115 6.12 6.88 -8.41
CA ALA A 115 6.13 8.32 -8.21
C ALA A 115 4.93 8.94 -8.92
N ILE A 116 4.07 9.63 -8.17
CA ILE A 116 2.88 10.32 -8.68
C ILE A 116 3.01 11.80 -8.32
N ALA A 117 3.05 12.65 -9.34
CA ALA A 117 3.26 14.09 -9.17
C ALA A 117 2.03 14.79 -8.60
N ASP A 118 0.82 14.43 -9.05
CA ASP A 118 -0.44 15.04 -8.63
C ASP A 118 -1.22 14.11 -7.68
N SER A 119 -0.98 14.26 -6.39
CA SER A 119 -1.64 13.48 -5.35
C SER A 119 -3.15 13.78 -5.25
N ALA A 120 -3.56 15.04 -5.51
CA ALA A 120 -4.97 15.42 -5.44
C ALA A 120 -5.78 14.79 -6.58
N ALA A 121 -5.27 14.84 -7.81
CA ALA A 121 -5.89 14.18 -8.95
C ALA A 121 -5.96 12.66 -8.76
N PHE A 122 -4.92 12.07 -8.16
CA PHE A 122 -4.90 10.64 -7.83
C PHE A 122 -6.00 10.27 -6.83
N CYS A 123 -6.13 10.98 -5.71
CA CYS A 123 -7.20 10.76 -4.73
C CYS A 123 -8.58 10.97 -5.34
N ALA A 124 -8.77 12.00 -6.16
CA ALA A 124 -10.03 12.23 -6.87
C ALA A 124 -10.39 11.09 -7.82
N SER A 125 -9.39 10.49 -8.49
CA SER A 125 -9.60 9.33 -9.35
C SER A 125 -10.03 8.08 -8.59
N LEU A 126 -9.55 7.90 -7.36
CA LEU A 126 -9.98 6.81 -6.47
C LEU A 126 -11.41 7.04 -5.94
N GLN A 127 -11.81 8.27 -5.70
CA GLN A 127 -13.15 8.58 -5.19
C GLN A 127 -14.25 8.36 -6.24
N ARG A 128 -13.95 8.59 -7.52
CA ARG A 128 -14.94 8.48 -8.61
C ARG A 128 -15.67 7.14 -8.69
N PRO A 129 -15.00 5.97 -8.66
CA PRO A 129 -15.70 4.69 -8.64
C PRO A 129 -16.43 4.43 -7.32
N LEU A 130 -15.99 5.01 -6.19
CA LEU A 130 -16.55 4.77 -4.87
C LEU A 130 -17.97 5.31 -4.73
N TRP A 131 -18.25 6.50 -5.25
CA TRP A 131 -19.61 7.04 -5.21
C TRP A 131 -20.59 6.25 -6.09
N ARG A 132 -20.11 5.60 -7.17
CA ARG A 132 -20.92 4.71 -8.01
C ARG A 132 -21.26 3.39 -7.30
N LEU A 133 -20.36 2.89 -6.47
CA LEU A 133 -20.58 1.67 -5.68
C LEU A 133 -21.50 1.91 -4.48
N ASN A 134 -21.57 3.14 -3.97
CA ASN A 134 -22.49 3.54 -2.92
C ASN A 134 -23.89 3.95 -3.44
N MET A 135 -24.10 4.01 -4.75
CA MET A 135 -25.44 4.12 -5.27
C MET A 135 -26.21 2.83 -4.92
N PRO A 136 -27.36 2.92 -4.26
CA PRO A 136 -28.21 1.75 -4.16
C PRO A 136 -28.41 1.26 -5.59
N ILE A 137 -28.06 0.02 -5.83
CA ILE A 137 -28.45 -0.65 -7.06
C ILE A 137 -29.97 -0.64 -7.00
N CYS A 138 -30.57 0.35 -7.65
CA CYS A 138 -32.01 0.36 -7.87
C CYS A 138 -32.28 -0.92 -8.65
N SER A 139 -32.79 -1.90 -7.91
CA SER A 139 -33.43 -3.08 -8.46
C SER A 139 -34.57 -2.70 -9.40
#